data_00752b3b02d0498ae4bdb5b4836cc86d
#
_entry.id   00752b3b02d0498ae4bdb5b4836cc86d
#
_cell.length_a   1.000
_cell.length_b   1.000
_cell.length_c   1.000
_cell.angle_alpha   90.00
_cell.angle_beta   90.00
_cell.angle_gamma   90.00
#
_symmetry.space_group_name_H-M   'P 1'
#
loop_
_entity.id
_entity.type
_entity.pdbx_description
1 polymer ?
#
loop_
_entity_poly.entity_id
_entity_poly.type
_entity_poly.pdbx_seq_one_letter_code
_entity_poly.pdbx_strand_id
1 'polypeptide(L)' 'MDRAVIERRLAEAERHVTLGEKKIANQRRVLENLLRDGHDTAEAERQLQVFLDSQDLHIEERNRLRADLAGL' A
#
# COMPACT_ATOMS: atom_id res chain seq x y z
N MET A 1 23.73 -5.48 7.60
CA MET A 1 22.55 -6.15 8.19
C MET A 1 22.56 -7.61 7.77
N ASP A 2 22.20 -8.52 8.68
CA ASP A 2 22.16 -9.96 8.41
C ASP A 2 21.10 -10.28 7.35
N ARG A 3 21.44 -11.23 6.46
CA ARG A 3 20.56 -11.67 5.37
C ARG A 3 19.19 -12.13 5.89
N ALA A 4 19.17 -12.93 6.97
CA ALA A 4 17.92 -13.43 7.53
C ALA A 4 17.02 -12.30 8.04
N VAL A 5 17.60 -11.24 8.58
CA VAL A 5 16.86 -10.06 9.03
C VAL A 5 16.25 -9.32 7.83
N ILE A 6 17.03 -9.15 6.77
CA ILE A 6 16.55 -8.48 5.56
C ILE A 6 15.42 -9.29 4.92
N GLU A 7 15.59 -10.59 4.81
CA GLU A 7 14.55 -11.47 4.23
C GLU A 7 13.24 -11.40 5.01
N ARG A 8 13.31 -11.39 6.34
CA ARG A 8 12.13 -11.29 7.20
C ARG A 8 11.43 -9.95 7.04
N ARG A 9 12.21 -8.85 7.01
CA ARG A 9 11.66 -7.51 6.81
C ARG A 9 11.06 -7.35 5.41
N LEU A 10 11.70 -7.95 4.42
CA LEU A 10 11.17 -7.93 3.04
C LEU A 10 9.84 -8.65 2.96
N ALA A 11 9.72 -9.83 3.57
CA ALA A 11 8.47 -10.56 3.60
C ALA A 11 7.34 -9.74 4.23
N GLU A 12 7.65 -9.02 5.32
CA GLU A 12 6.70 -8.14 5.98
C GLU A 12 6.32 -6.95 5.08
N ALA A 13 7.30 -6.33 4.43
CA ALA A 13 7.05 -5.23 3.50
C ALA A 13 6.17 -5.67 2.33
N GLU A 14 6.39 -6.86 1.80
CA GLU A 14 5.56 -7.43 0.73
C GLU A 14 4.12 -7.66 1.17
N ARG A 15 3.92 -8.11 2.42
CA ARG A 15 2.57 -8.23 2.99
C ARG A 15 1.87 -6.89 3.09
N HIS A 16 2.60 -5.85 3.53
CA HIS A 16 2.05 -4.48 3.61
C HIS A 16 1.62 -3.97 2.24
N VAL A 17 2.42 -4.21 1.20
CA VAL A 17 2.08 -3.83 -0.17
C VAL A 17 0.81 -4.56 -0.64
N THR A 18 0.72 -5.86 -0.39
CA THR A 18 -0.45 -6.64 -0.76
C THR A 18 -1.73 -6.16 -0.07
N LEU A 19 -1.64 -5.88 1.24
CA LEU A 19 -2.77 -5.32 1.99
C LEU A 19 -3.15 -3.93 1.49
N GLY A 20 -2.15 -3.12 1.17
CA GLY A 20 -2.38 -1.78 0.60
C GLY A 20 -3.12 -1.83 -0.73
N GLU A 21 -2.78 -2.76 -1.60
CA GLU A 21 -3.49 -2.96 -2.87
C GLU A 21 -4.97 -3.28 -2.64
N LYS A 22 -5.26 -4.14 -1.67
CA LYS A 22 -6.65 -4.50 -1.32
C LYS A 22 -7.42 -3.31 -0.77
N LYS A 23 -6.79 -2.53 0.12
CA LYS A 23 -7.43 -1.34 0.70
C LYS A 23 -7.76 -0.32 -0.37
N ILE A 24 -6.83 -0.09 -1.30
CA ILE A 24 -7.02 0.85 -2.41
C ILE A 24 -8.15 0.37 -3.32
N ALA A 25 -8.15 -0.90 -3.69
CA ALA A 25 -9.19 -1.47 -4.55
C ALA A 25 -10.57 -1.35 -3.90
N ASN A 26 -10.68 -1.66 -2.61
CA ASN A 26 -11.94 -1.54 -1.87
C ASN A 26 -12.40 -0.09 -1.80
N GLN A 27 -11.49 0.84 -1.54
CA GLN A 27 -11.85 2.26 -1.41
C GLN A 27 -12.29 2.84 -2.75
N ARG A 28 -11.67 2.44 -3.85
CA ARG A 28 -12.09 2.84 -5.20
C ARG A 28 -13.50 2.34 -5.51
N ARG A 29 -13.85 1.14 -5.04
CA ARG A 29 -15.21 0.59 -5.20
C ARG A 29 -16.23 1.39 -4.40
N VAL A 30 -15.88 1.76 -3.17
CA VAL A 30 -16.72 2.64 -2.34
C VAL A 30 -16.97 3.95 -3.06
N LEU A 31 -15.91 4.57 -3.59
CA LEU A 31 -16.02 5.84 -4.31
C LEU A 31 -16.91 5.72 -5.54
N GLU A 32 -16.73 4.66 -6.34
CA GLU A 32 -17.58 4.40 -7.51
C GLU A 32 -19.05 4.29 -7.13
N ASN A 33 -19.35 3.57 -6.04
CA ASN A 33 -20.73 3.40 -5.57
C ASN A 33 -21.35 4.72 -5.12
N LEU A 34 -20.58 5.55 -4.41
CA LEU A 34 -21.03 6.87 -3.98
C LEU A 34 -21.33 7.79 -5.17
N LEU A 35 -20.45 7.77 -6.17
CA LEU A 35 -20.63 8.56 -7.39
C LEU A 35 -21.88 8.12 -8.14
N ARG A 36 -22.08 6.82 -8.31
CA ARG A 36 -23.24 6.27 -9.01
C ARG A 36 -24.54 6.64 -8.30
N ASP A 37 -24.52 6.63 -6.98
CA ASP A 37 -25.72 6.90 -6.17
C ASP A 37 -25.94 8.38 -5.87
N GLY A 38 -25.05 9.26 -6.39
CA GLY A 38 -25.19 10.71 -6.22
C GLY A 38 -24.87 11.23 -4.83
N HIS A 39 -24.11 10.47 -4.04
CA HIS A 39 -23.68 10.89 -2.70
C HIS A 39 -22.42 11.75 -2.73
N ASP A 40 -22.20 12.48 -1.63
CA ASP A 40 -20.95 13.24 -1.45
C ASP A 40 -19.76 12.28 -1.36
N THR A 41 -18.70 12.59 -2.11
CA THR A 41 -17.51 11.74 -2.21
C THR A 41 -16.28 12.27 -1.47
N ALA A 42 -16.36 13.44 -0.85
CA ALA A 42 -15.20 14.12 -0.27
C ALA A 42 -14.45 13.28 0.76
N GLU A 43 -15.17 12.64 1.69
CA GLU A 43 -14.55 11.79 2.70
C GLU A 43 -13.91 10.55 2.10
N ALA A 44 -14.58 9.92 1.14
CA ALA A 44 -14.05 8.74 0.45
C ALA A 44 -12.79 9.09 -0.35
N GLU A 45 -12.75 10.25 -0.98
CA GLU A 45 -11.57 10.73 -1.71
C GLU A 45 -10.39 10.97 -0.77
N ARG A 46 -10.62 11.59 0.38
CA ARG A 46 -9.57 11.80 1.40
C ARG A 46 -9.03 10.46 1.89
N GLN A 47 -9.89 9.51 2.17
CA GLN A 47 -9.48 8.19 2.62
C GLN A 47 -8.66 7.45 1.56
N LEU A 48 -9.06 7.55 0.30
CA LEU A 48 -8.29 6.98 -0.80
C LEU A 48 -6.88 7.58 -0.86
N GLN A 49 -6.76 8.90 -0.70
CA GLN A 49 -5.46 9.57 -0.73
C GLN A 49 -4.56 9.08 0.41
N VAL A 50 -5.12 8.89 1.61
CA VAL A 50 -4.38 8.32 2.75
C VAL A 50 -3.82 6.94 2.40
N PHE A 51 -4.64 6.08 1.79
CA PHE A 51 -4.21 4.74 1.39
C PHE A 51 -3.14 4.77 0.30
N LEU A 52 -3.27 5.69 -0.67
CA LEU A 52 -2.27 5.84 -1.74
C LEU A 52 -0.92 6.32 -1.17
N ASP A 53 -0.94 7.30 -0.28
CA ASP A 53 0.27 7.82 0.35
C ASP A 53 0.97 6.75 1.19
N SER A 54 0.21 5.98 1.96
CA SER A 54 0.74 4.86 2.75
C SER A 54 1.35 3.79 1.85
N GLN A 55 0.69 3.50 0.72
CA GLN A 55 1.17 2.49 -0.22
C GLN A 55 2.50 2.89 -0.84
N ASP A 56 2.69 4.16 -1.17
CA ASP A 56 3.96 4.67 -1.68
C ASP A 56 5.10 4.39 -0.70
N LEU A 57 4.87 4.59 0.59
CA LEU A 57 5.86 4.31 1.64
C LEU A 57 6.16 2.80 1.74
N HIS A 58 5.14 1.96 1.65
CA HIS A 58 5.32 0.51 1.68
C HIS A 58 6.12 0.02 0.47
N ILE A 59 5.85 0.57 -0.71
CA ILE A 59 6.57 0.22 -1.94
C ILE A 59 8.04 0.66 -1.83
N GLU A 60 8.31 1.86 -1.33
CA GLU A 60 9.67 2.36 -1.12
C GLU A 60 10.45 1.45 -0.18
N GLU A 61 9.85 1.07 0.94
CA GLU A 61 10.46 0.17 1.92
C GLU A 61 10.76 -1.20 1.31
N ARG A 62 9.81 -1.79 0.58
CA ARG A 62 10.01 -3.05 -0.13
C ARG A 62 11.17 -2.96 -1.10
N ASN A 63 11.22 -1.90 -1.90
CA ASN A 63 12.25 -1.72 -2.92
C ASN A 63 13.64 -1.54 -2.28
N ARG A 64 13.72 -0.79 -1.18
CA ARG A 64 14.98 -0.62 -0.44
C ARG A 64 15.49 -1.96 0.09
N LEU A 65 14.60 -2.76 0.67
CA LEU A 65 14.97 -4.08 1.21
C LEU A 65 15.39 -5.05 0.11
N ARG A 66 14.74 -5.00 -1.05
CA ARG A 66 15.17 -5.79 -2.22
C ARG A 66 16.57 -5.41 -2.67
N ALA A 67 16.87 -4.11 -2.71
CA ALA A 67 18.19 -3.62 -3.08
C ALA A 67 19.26 -4.06 -2.06
N ASP A 68 18.94 -3.97 -0.76
CA ASP A 68 19.83 -4.41 0.31
C ASP A 68 20.13 -5.90 0.19
N LEU A 69 19.12 -6.71 -0.07
CA LEU A 69 19.28 -8.16 -0.24
C LEU A 69 20.14 -8.48 -1.46
N ALA A 70 19.91 -7.78 -2.57
CA ALA A 70 20.68 -7.97 -3.80
C ALA A 70 22.15 -7.58 -3.63
N GLY A 71 22.46 -6.66 -2.71
CA GLY A 71 23.83 -6.21 -2.42
C GLY A 71 24.62 -7.14 -1.51
N LEU A 72 24.02 -8.17 -0.98
CA LEU A 72 24.70 -9.17 -0.18
C LEU A 72 25.36 -10.22 -1.10
#